data_b93ec46429eaf837ab83a297515a6a9b
#
_entry.id   b93ec46429eaf837ab83a297515a6a9b
#
_cell.length_a   1.000
_cell.length_b   1.000
_cell.length_c   1.000
_cell.angle_alpha   90.00
_cell.angle_beta   90.00
_cell.angle_gamma   90.00
#
_symmetry.space_group_name_H-M   'P 1'
#
loop_
_entity.id
_entity.type
_entity.pdbx_description
1 polymer ?
#
loop_
_entity_poly.entity_id
_entity_poly.type
_entity_poly.pdbx_seq_one_letter_code
_entity_poly.pdbx_strand_id
1 'polypeptide(L)'
;MIKIGIVDDHAIVRSGLKQFFSEHVDLRVAGEAASGREAIDLVRNVELDILVMDLSMPGQSGIDALAMIRAKAPDVGILILSGYPEEHTR
;
A
#
# COMPACT_ATOMS: atom_id res chain seq x y z
N MET A 1 -16.07 5.32 -8.07
CA MET A 1 -15.22 4.13 -7.83
C MET A 1 -13.96 4.55 -7.10
N ILE A 2 -13.64 3.85 -6.05
CA ILE A 2 -12.46 4.17 -5.24
C ILE A 2 -11.25 3.46 -5.82
N LYS A 3 -10.21 4.22 -6.12
CA LYS A 3 -8.98 3.68 -6.71
C LYS A 3 -7.99 3.37 -5.61
N ILE A 4 -7.56 2.12 -5.55
CA ILE A 4 -6.70 1.61 -4.48
C ILE A 4 -5.34 1.23 -5.03
N GLY A 5 -4.28 1.64 -4.33
CA GLY A 5 -2.94 1.14 -4.57
C GLY A 5 -2.55 0.19 -3.47
N ILE A 6 -1.79 -0.84 -3.80
CA ILE A 6 -1.35 -1.84 -2.83
C ILE A 6 0.17 -1.85 -2.80
N VAL A 7 0.75 -1.73 -1.61
CA VAL A 7 2.19 -1.74 -1.42
C VAL A 7 2.54 -2.85 -0.43
N ASP A 8 3.21 -3.88 -0.93
CA ASP A 8 3.64 -5.02 -0.12
C ASP A 8 4.70 -5.78 -0.90
N ASP A 9 5.75 -6.21 -0.23
CA ASP A 9 6.83 -6.93 -0.90
C ASP A 9 6.52 -8.42 -1.13
N HIS A 10 5.39 -8.91 -0.62
CA HIS A 10 4.98 -10.30 -0.79
C HIS A 10 3.96 -10.42 -1.91
N ALA A 11 4.35 -11.06 -2.99
CA ALA A 11 3.47 -11.20 -4.16
C ALA A 11 2.17 -11.91 -3.83
N ILE A 12 2.23 -12.89 -2.92
CA ILE A 12 1.02 -13.63 -2.53
C ILE A 12 0.05 -12.73 -1.78
N VAL A 13 0.57 -11.88 -0.90
CA VAL A 13 -0.27 -10.93 -0.16
C VAL A 13 -0.91 -9.93 -1.11
N ARG A 14 -0.12 -9.38 -2.04
CA ARG A 14 -0.68 -8.44 -3.03
C ARG A 14 -1.78 -9.10 -3.86
N SER A 15 -1.54 -10.34 -4.27
CA SER A 15 -2.51 -11.08 -5.07
C SER A 15 -3.80 -11.29 -4.30
N GLY A 16 -3.69 -11.68 -3.03
CA GLY A 16 -4.87 -11.88 -2.18
C GLY A 16 -5.65 -10.59 -1.96
N LEU A 17 -4.94 -9.49 -1.75
CA LEU A 17 -5.60 -8.20 -1.57
C LEU A 17 -6.28 -7.74 -2.85
N LYS A 18 -5.65 -7.95 -4.00
CA LYS A 18 -6.28 -7.61 -5.27
C LYS A 18 -7.57 -8.39 -5.47
N GLN A 19 -7.54 -9.67 -5.15
CA GLN A 19 -8.73 -10.50 -5.29
C GLN A 19 -9.82 -10.05 -4.33
N PHE A 20 -9.46 -9.77 -3.09
CA PHE A 20 -10.41 -9.30 -2.10
C PHE A 20 -11.10 -8.02 -2.55
N PHE A 21 -10.31 -7.03 -2.99
CA PHE A 21 -10.88 -5.76 -3.41
C PHE A 21 -11.69 -5.90 -4.70
N SER A 22 -11.32 -6.82 -5.58
CA SER A 22 -12.05 -6.99 -6.83
C SER A 22 -13.46 -7.54 -6.64
N GLU A 23 -13.75 -8.08 -5.47
CA GLU A 23 -15.09 -8.58 -5.17
C GLU A 23 -16.07 -7.47 -4.82
N HIS A 24 -15.59 -6.23 -4.71
CA HIS A 24 -16.42 -5.09 -4.37
C HIS A 24 -16.55 -4.17 -5.57
N VAL A 25 -17.77 -3.93 -6.02
CA VAL A 25 -17.98 -3.16 -7.25
C VAL A 25 -17.55 -1.71 -7.15
N ASP A 26 -17.47 -1.17 -5.92
CA ASP A 26 -17.10 0.22 -5.69
C ASP A 26 -15.60 0.44 -5.61
N LEU A 27 -14.82 -0.63 -5.63
CA LEU A 27 -13.38 -0.57 -5.43
C LEU A 27 -12.64 -1.07 -6.67
N ARG A 28 -11.52 -0.45 -6.95
CA ARG A 28 -10.70 -0.85 -8.08
C ARG A 28 -9.23 -0.76 -7.68
N VAL A 29 -8.48 -1.82 -7.88
CA VAL A 29 -7.03 -1.78 -7.68
C VAL A 29 -6.43 -1.15 -8.92
N ALA A 30 -5.91 0.05 -8.78
CA ALA A 30 -5.37 0.83 -9.89
C ALA A 30 -3.87 0.64 -10.05
N GLY A 31 -3.20 0.07 -9.06
CA GLY A 31 -1.78 -0.19 -9.16
C GLY A 31 -1.24 -0.89 -7.94
N GLU A 32 -0.01 -1.38 -8.04
CA GLU A 32 0.64 -2.05 -6.92
C GLU A 32 2.14 -1.77 -6.96
N ALA A 33 2.77 -1.95 -5.81
CA ALA A 33 4.19 -1.72 -5.66
C ALA A 33 4.76 -2.75 -4.69
N ALA A 34 6.00 -3.13 -4.91
CA ALA A 34 6.66 -4.15 -4.09
C ALA A 34 7.70 -3.56 -3.15
N SER A 35 7.85 -2.25 -3.13
CA SER A 35 8.83 -1.59 -2.27
C SER A 35 8.40 -0.16 -2.02
N GLY A 36 9.06 0.49 -1.06
CA GLY A 36 8.79 1.89 -0.79
C GLY A 36 9.09 2.78 -1.97
N ARG A 37 10.18 2.47 -2.69
CA ARG A 37 10.56 3.24 -3.87
C ARG A 37 9.50 3.12 -4.97
N GLU A 38 9.03 1.90 -5.22
CA GLU A 38 7.98 1.70 -6.20
C GLU A 38 6.68 2.37 -5.77
N ALA A 39 6.42 2.42 -4.46
CA ALA A 39 5.23 3.09 -3.96
C ALA A 39 5.28 4.59 -4.24
N ILE A 40 6.45 5.20 -4.08
CA ILE A 40 6.61 6.61 -4.38
C ILE A 40 6.35 6.87 -5.87
N ASP A 41 6.90 6.02 -6.73
CA ASP A 41 6.65 6.14 -8.16
C ASP A 41 5.18 5.92 -8.49
N LEU A 42 4.54 4.99 -7.81
CA LEU A 42 3.13 4.71 -8.03
C LEU A 42 2.27 5.94 -7.75
N VAL A 43 2.47 6.59 -6.59
CA VAL A 43 1.64 7.75 -6.25
C VAL A 43 1.93 8.96 -7.12
N ARG A 44 3.10 9.01 -7.73
CA ARG A 44 3.43 10.10 -8.65
C ARG A 44 2.78 9.91 -10.02
N ASN A 45 2.56 8.68 -10.43
CA ASN A 45 2.15 8.37 -11.79
C ASN A 45 0.71 7.90 -11.90
N VAL A 46 0.10 7.49 -10.81
CA VAL A 46 -1.27 6.95 -10.81
C VAL A 46 -2.08 7.70 -9.76
N GLU A 47 -3.24 8.16 -10.17
CA GLU A 47 -4.16 8.82 -9.24
C GLU A 47 -4.82 7.77 -8.37
N LEU A 48 -4.68 7.89 -7.07
CA LEU A 48 -5.22 6.96 -6.10
C LEU A 48 -6.04 7.68 -5.06
N ASP A 49 -7.07 7.00 -4.56
CA ASP A 49 -7.85 7.51 -3.43
C ASP A 49 -7.31 6.98 -2.12
N ILE A 50 -6.87 5.71 -2.10
CA ILE A 50 -6.37 5.05 -0.91
C ILE A 50 -5.15 4.21 -1.28
N LEU A 51 -4.15 4.24 -0.41
CA LEU A 51 -2.98 3.38 -0.52
C LEU A 51 -2.97 2.44 0.67
N VAL A 52 -2.99 1.14 0.39
CA VAL A 52 -2.85 0.10 1.42
C VAL A 52 -1.39 -0.29 1.47
N MET A 53 -0.75 -0.11 2.60
CA MET A 53 0.70 -0.20 2.68
C MET A 53 1.15 -1.03 3.88
N ASP A 54 2.05 -1.98 3.62
CA ASP A 54 2.72 -2.75 4.65
C ASP A 54 4.01 -2.00 5.05
N LEU A 55 4.19 -1.77 6.33
CA LEU A 55 5.37 -1.05 6.82
C LEU A 55 6.57 -1.96 7.05
N SER A 56 6.39 -3.26 6.98
CA SER A 56 7.47 -4.19 7.33
C SER A 56 8.28 -4.66 6.13
N MET A 57 8.34 -3.86 5.07
CA MET A 57 9.12 -4.19 3.89
C MET A 57 10.61 -4.03 4.14
N PRO A 58 11.44 -4.92 3.60
CA PRO A 58 12.88 -4.79 3.74
C PRO A 58 13.43 -3.63 2.91
N GLY A 59 14.63 -3.22 3.23
CA GLY A 59 15.28 -2.13 2.52
C GLY A 59 14.90 -0.79 3.11
N GLN A 60 14.29 0.06 2.31
CA GLN A 60 13.86 1.36 2.79
C GLN A 60 12.79 1.19 3.86
N SER A 61 12.93 1.93 4.95
CA SER A 61 11.96 1.89 6.04
C SER A 61 10.56 2.27 5.51
N GLY A 62 9.56 1.52 5.94
CA GLY A 62 8.19 1.85 5.59
C GLY A 62 7.79 3.22 6.09
N ILE A 63 8.30 3.63 7.25
CA ILE A 63 8.01 4.96 7.79
C ILE A 63 8.63 6.04 6.93
N ASP A 64 9.84 5.84 6.44
CA ASP A 64 10.47 6.81 5.54
C ASP A 64 9.71 6.93 4.23
N ALA A 65 9.29 5.79 3.68
CA ALA A 65 8.50 5.81 2.46
C ALA A 65 7.16 6.51 2.68
N LEU A 66 6.54 6.28 3.83
CA LEU A 66 5.28 6.91 4.18
C LEU A 66 5.40 8.42 4.19
N ALA A 67 6.48 8.94 4.79
CA ALA A 67 6.70 10.38 4.84
C ALA A 67 6.84 10.97 3.44
N MET A 68 7.56 10.29 2.56
CA MET A 68 7.74 10.76 1.18
C MET A 68 6.45 10.69 0.40
N ILE A 69 5.66 9.63 0.61
CA ILE A 69 4.36 9.49 -0.06
C ILE A 69 3.43 10.61 0.37
N ARG A 70 3.41 10.93 1.66
CA ARG A 70 2.58 12.03 2.17
C ARG A 70 2.96 13.36 1.54
N ALA A 71 4.26 13.58 1.35
CA ALA A 71 4.73 14.82 0.74
C ALA A 71 4.32 14.91 -0.73
N LYS A 72 4.31 13.78 -1.44
CA LYS A 72 3.99 13.74 -2.87
C LYS A 72 2.50 13.67 -3.15
N ALA A 73 1.74 13.04 -2.26
CA ALA A 73 0.32 12.80 -2.48
C ALA A 73 -0.44 13.05 -1.18
N PRO A 74 -0.56 14.33 -0.75
CA PRO A 74 -1.14 14.63 0.55
C PRO A 74 -2.61 14.27 0.67
N ASP A 75 -3.31 14.13 -0.43
CA ASP A 75 -4.74 13.85 -0.41
C ASP A 75 -5.08 12.36 -0.44
N VAL A 76 -4.08 11.49 -0.61
CA VAL A 76 -4.32 10.05 -0.65
C VAL A 76 -4.49 9.54 0.78
N GLY A 77 -5.58 8.79 1.02
CA GLY A 77 -5.75 8.12 2.30
C GLY A 77 -4.78 6.95 2.40
N ILE A 78 -4.21 6.73 3.57
CA ILE A 78 -3.26 5.64 3.75
C ILE A 78 -3.77 4.70 4.82
N LEU A 79 -3.91 3.43 4.46
CA LEU A 79 -4.29 2.37 5.38
C LEU A 79 -3.05 1.50 5.61
N ILE A 80 -2.62 1.44 6.85
CA ILE A 80 -1.43 0.70 7.21
C ILE A 80 -1.81 -0.72 7.58
N LEU A 81 -1.12 -1.68 6.96
CA LEU A 81 -1.20 -3.07 7.36
C LEU A 81 0.01 -3.36 8.23
N SER A 82 -0.23 -3.80 9.44
CA SER A 82 0.86 -4.17 10.31
C SER A 82 1.17 -5.64 10.11
N GLY A 83 2.38 -5.94 9.80
CA GLY A 83 2.83 -7.31 9.67
C GLY A 83 3.28 -7.92 10.98
N TYR A 84 3.13 -7.23 12.11
CA TYR A 84 3.63 -7.74 13.35
C TYR A 84 2.76 -8.83 13.87
N PRO A 85 3.34 -9.94 14.19
CA PRO A 85 2.60 -10.90 14.98
C PRO A 85 2.36 -10.25 16.30
N GLU A 86 1.46 -10.46 16.84
CA GLU A 86 1.36 -9.85 18.03
C GLU A 86 1.85 -10.53 19.08
N GLU A 87 2.85 -10.46 18.93
CA GLU A 87 3.51 -10.87 19.58
C GLU A 87 3.66 -10.57 20.60
N HIS A 88 3.54 -10.38 20.51
CA HIS A 88 3.70 -10.07 21.28
C HIS A 88 3.02 -10.25 22.23
N THR A 89 2.58 -10.57 22.23
CA THR A 89 1.93 -10.73 22.97
C THR A 89 1.94 -11.41 23.88
N ARG A 90 2.12 -11.47 23.97
CA ARG A 90 2.32 -12.02 24.66
C ARG A 90 2.27 -12.37 25.35
#